data_5c04276d7df23796244882e6273b6db9
#
_entry.id   5c04276d7df23796244882e6273b6db9
#
_cell.length_a   1.000
_cell.length_b   1.000
_cell.length_c   1.000
_cell.angle_alpha   90.00
_cell.angle_beta   90.00
_cell.angle_gamma   90.00
#
_symmetry.space_group_name_H-M   'P 1'
#
loop_
_entity.id
_entity.type
_entity.pdbx_description
1 polymer ?
#
loop_
_entity_poly.entity_id
_entity_poly.type
_entity_poly.pdbx_seq_one_letter_code
_entity_poly.pdbx_strand_id
1 'polypeptide(L)'
;MKKILFSCLVLFCLAPAFAQGILEKYERFLVEPRTYVAYRTEGALNIDGKLDESSWQKAKDTEEFEDISGKGFAAPKYKTTAKMLWDDDFLYVGAVLEEPNVVAKLFQRDTIIYYDNDFEVFIDPDNDAHNYFEIEVNANNVLFDLMLDQPYR
;
A
#
# COMPACT_ATOMS: atom_id res chain seq x y z
N MET A 1 23.73 52.54 -15.54
CA MET A 1 22.47 51.82 -15.70
C MET A 1 22.56 50.49 -16.45
N LYS A 2 23.38 50.31 -17.49
CA LYS A 2 23.53 49.01 -18.22
C LYS A 2 24.09 47.84 -17.40
N LYS A 3 24.94 48.07 -16.38
CA LYS A 3 25.54 47.02 -15.54
C LYS A 3 24.54 46.38 -14.54
N ILE A 4 23.58 47.13 -14.06
CA ILE A 4 22.55 46.61 -13.12
C ILE A 4 21.57 45.67 -13.85
N LEU A 5 21.22 45.99 -15.10
CA LEU A 5 20.33 45.14 -15.90
C LEU A 5 20.92 43.77 -16.23
N PHE A 6 22.27 43.72 -16.45
CA PHE A 6 22.96 42.47 -16.74
C PHE A 6 23.05 41.54 -15.50
N SER A 7 23.25 42.15 -14.32
CA SER A 7 23.30 41.42 -13.05
C SER A 7 21.93 40.80 -12.69
N CYS A 8 20.82 41.51 -12.93
CA CYS A 8 19.49 40.98 -12.72
C CYS A 8 19.13 39.85 -13.72
N LEU A 9 19.59 39.93 -14.96
CA LEU A 9 19.34 38.88 -15.96
C LEU A 9 20.05 37.58 -15.62
N VAL A 10 21.30 37.65 -15.10
CA VAL A 10 22.04 36.46 -14.67
C VAL A 10 21.44 35.80 -13.45
N LEU A 11 20.95 36.58 -12.48
CA LEU A 11 20.23 36.02 -11.32
C LEU A 11 18.93 35.32 -11.73
N PHE A 12 18.18 35.83 -12.70
CA PHE A 12 16.93 35.25 -13.17
C PHE A 12 17.15 33.95 -13.95
N CYS A 13 18.30 33.79 -14.62
CA CYS A 13 18.63 32.53 -15.31
C CYS A 13 19.14 31.42 -14.37
N LEU A 14 19.67 31.76 -13.19
CA LEU A 14 20.18 30.77 -12.24
C LEU A 14 19.07 30.17 -11.36
N ALA A 15 18.00 30.92 -11.07
CA ALA A 15 16.91 30.45 -10.23
C ALA A 15 16.22 29.15 -10.75
N PRO A 16 15.88 29.01 -12.04
CA PRO A 16 15.29 27.76 -12.55
C PRO A 16 16.23 26.57 -12.49
N ALA A 17 17.54 26.77 -12.65
CA ALA A 17 18.51 25.68 -12.56
C ALA A 17 18.65 25.11 -11.14
N PHE A 18 18.55 25.95 -10.11
CA PHE A 18 18.51 25.52 -8.71
C PHE A 18 17.21 24.76 -8.39
N ALA A 19 16.07 25.24 -8.88
CA ALA A 19 14.78 24.58 -8.67
C ALA A 19 14.76 23.21 -9.34
N GLN A 20 15.30 23.07 -10.54
CA GLN A 20 15.37 21.81 -11.28
C GLN A 20 16.23 20.76 -10.56
N GLY A 21 17.37 21.14 -10.00
CA GLY A 21 18.23 20.25 -9.23
C GLY A 21 17.57 19.78 -7.90
N ILE A 22 16.74 20.62 -7.28
CA ILE A 22 15.97 20.23 -6.09
C ILE A 22 14.88 19.22 -6.46
N LEU A 23 14.15 19.46 -7.52
CA LEU A 23 13.10 18.54 -7.98
C LEU A 23 13.67 17.17 -8.34
N GLU A 24 14.77 17.12 -9.09
CA GLU A 24 15.45 15.88 -9.47
C GLU A 24 15.90 15.08 -8.24
N LYS A 25 16.43 15.76 -7.20
CA LYS A 25 16.82 15.12 -5.94
C LYS A 25 15.65 14.43 -5.22
N TYR A 26 14.46 14.98 -5.32
CA TYR A 26 13.25 14.50 -4.63
C TYR A 26 12.28 13.77 -5.56
N GLU A 27 12.58 13.61 -6.84
CA GLU A 27 11.74 12.94 -7.83
C GLU A 27 11.33 11.53 -7.38
N ARG A 28 12.23 10.79 -6.71
CA ARG A 28 11.94 9.47 -6.18
C ARG A 28 10.84 9.44 -5.10
N PHE A 29 10.53 10.59 -4.50
CA PHE A 29 9.47 10.75 -3.50
C PHE A 29 8.17 11.31 -4.11
N LEU A 30 8.22 11.75 -5.37
CA LEU A 30 7.07 12.24 -6.11
C LEU A 30 6.45 11.10 -6.93
N VAL A 31 6.28 9.95 -6.32
CA VAL A 31 5.62 8.80 -6.95
C VAL A 31 4.12 8.93 -6.71
N GLU A 32 3.37 8.95 -7.79
CA GLU A 32 1.90 8.89 -7.68
C GLU A 32 1.49 7.54 -7.07
N PRO A 33 0.73 7.54 -5.97
CA PRO A 33 0.32 6.31 -5.33
C PRO A 33 -0.61 5.51 -6.26
N ARG A 34 -0.51 4.19 -6.18
CA ARG A 34 -1.42 3.30 -6.90
C ARG A 34 -2.84 3.52 -6.42
N THR A 35 -3.78 3.42 -7.32
CA THR A 35 -5.20 3.62 -7.04
C THR A 35 -5.97 2.34 -7.32
N TYR A 36 -6.87 1.97 -6.42
CA TYR A 36 -7.80 0.87 -6.59
C TYR A 36 -9.24 1.38 -6.43
N VAL A 37 -10.14 0.90 -7.30
CA VAL A 37 -11.56 1.21 -7.21
C VAL A 37 -12.29 0.03 -6.61
N ALA A 38 -12.65 0.12 -5.33
CA ALA A 38 -13.52 -0.86 -4.68
C ALA A 38 -14.97 -0.61 -5.05
N TYR A 39 -15.66 -1.67 -5.46
CA TYR A 39 -17.09 -1.62 -5.80
C TYR A 39 -17.94 -2.10 -4.64
N ARG A 40 -19.18 -1.63 -4.60
CA ARG A 40 -20.17 -2.14 -3.66
C ARG A 40 -20.56 -3.58 -4.02
N THR A 41 -20.75 -4.43 -3.01
CA THR A 41 -21.23 -5.81 -3.21
C THR A 41 -22.65 -5.81 -3.75
N GLU A 42 -22.99 -6.82 -4.56
CA GLU A 42 -24.34 -7.03 -5.08
C GLU A 42 -25.17 -7.97 -4.18
N GLY A 43 -24.60 -8.46 -3.10
CA GLY A 43 -25.22 -9.38 -2.17
C GLY A 43 -24.28 -9.71 -1.02
N ALA A 44 -24.74 -10.55 -0.11
CA ALA A 44 -23.92 -11.01 1.02
C ALA A 44 -22.70 -11.79 0.53
N LEU A 45 -21.58 -11.58 1.19
CA LEU A 45 -20.36 -12.35 1.01
C LEU A 45 -20.21 -13.37 2.14
N ASN A 46 -19.71 -14.54 1.81
CA ASN A 46 -19.35 -15.56 2.78
C ASN A 46 -17.85 -15.47 3.04
N ILE A 47 -17.46 -15.20 4.27
CA ILE A 47 -16.05 -15.04 4.62
C ILE A 47 -15.45 -16.40 4.94
N ASP A 48 -15.19 -17.19 3.90
CA ASP A 48 -14.68 -18.56 4.01
C ASP A 48 -13.31 -18.76 3.33
N GLY A 49 -12.66 -17.65 2.93
CA GLY A 49 -11.38 -17.68 2.24
C GLY A 49 -11.46 -17.96 0.74
N LYS A 50 -12.67 -18.00 0.16
CA LYS A 50 -12.87 -18.09 -1.27
C LYS A 50 -13.37 -16.77 -1.83
N LEU A 51 -12.95 -16.47 -3.04
CA LEU A 51 -13.37 -15.27 -3.76
C LEU A 51 -14.26 -15.69 -4.96
N ASP A 52 -15.25 -16.55 -4.70
CA ASP A 52 -16.07 -17.16 -5.75
C ASP A 52 -17.48 -16.57 -5.89
N GLU A 53 -17.91 -15.67 -5.00
CA GLU A 53 -19.15 -14.93 -5.19
C GLU A 53 -19.10 -13.98 -6.39
N SER A 54 -20.26 -13.71 -6.96
CA SER A 54 -20.39 -12.88 -8.15
C SER A 54 -19.77 -11.49 -8.02
N SER A 55 -19.79 -10.91 -6.83
CA SER A 55 -19.16 -9.61 -6.55
C SER A 55 -17.64 -9.68 -6.65
N TRP A 56 -17.02 -10.73 -6.10
CA TRP A 56 -15.59 -10.97 -6.22
C TRP A 56 -15.15 -11.24 -7.67
N GLN A 57 -15.98 -11.95 -8.44
CA GLN A 57 -15.69 -12.23 -9.86
C GLN A 57 -15.69 -10.95 -10.71
N LYS A 58 -16.46 -9.93 -10.34
CA LYS A 58 -16.51 -8.64 -11.03
C LYS A 58 -15.42 -7.66 -10.55
N ALA A 59 -14.94 -7.83 -9.33
CA ALA A 59 -13.86 -7.01 -8.79
C ALA A 59 -12.54 -7.30 -9.54
N LYS A 60 -11.83 -6.26 -9.89
CA LYS A 60 -10.50 -6.41 -10.50
C LYS A 60 -9.48 -6.78 -9.44
N ASP A 61 -8.50 -7.59 -9.81
CA ASP A 61 -7.31 -7.75 -8.99
C ASP A 61 -6.51 -6.45 -8.94
N THR A 62 -5.78 -6.23 -7.84
CA THR A 62 -4.69 -5.26 -7.83
C THR A 62 -3.62 -5.66 -8.85
N GLU A 63 -2.68 -4.78 -9.12
CA GLU A 63 -1.41 -5.22 -9.68
C GLU A 63 -0.73 -6.21 -8.72
N GLU A 64 0.16 -7.05 -9.26
CA GLU A 64 0.96 -7.95 -8.43
C GLU A 64 1.77 -7.14 -7.40
N PHE A 65 1.90 -7.67 -6.20
CA PHE A 65 2.68 -7.03 -5.16
C PHE A 65 4.15 -6.99 -5.56
N GLU A 66 4.81 -5.92 -5.19
CA GLU A 66 6.24 -5.70 -5.40
C GLU A 66 6.99 -5.74 -4.06
N ASP A 67 8.29 -5.91 -4.11
CA ASP A 67 9.12 -5.77 -2.92
C ASP A 67 8.98 -4.35 -2.34
N ILE A 68 8.78 -4.25 -1.03
CA ILE A 68 8.60 -2.97 -0.32
C ILE A 68 9.80 -2.02 -0.49
N SER A 69 10.98 -2.56 -0.79
CA SER A 69 12.17 -1.76 -1.08
C SER A 69 12.09 -1.03 -2.44
N GLY A 70 11.08 -1.36 -3.23
CA GLY A 70 10.74 -0.65 -4.47
C GLY A 70 11.51 -1.09 -5.71
N LYS A 71 11.46 -0.26 -6.74
CA LYS A 71 12.08 -0.53 -8.04
C LYS A 71 13.59 -0.73 -7.92
N GLY A 72 14.09 -1.81 -8.50
CA GLY A 72 15.51 -2.18 -8.48
C GLY A 72 15.82 -3.40 -7.61
N PHE A 73 14.87 -3.86 -6.83
CA PHE A 73 14.94 -5.13 -6.12
C PHE A 73 14.33 -6.26 -6.96
N ALA A 74 14.66 -7.49 -6.62
CA ALA A 74 14.09 -8.65 -7.29
C ALA A 74 12.58 -8.71 -7.06
N ALA A 75 11.83 -9.09 -8.10
CA ALA A 75 10.41 -9.35 -7.92
C ALA A 75 10.18 -10.46 -6.90
N PRO A 76 9.09 -10.42 -6.12
CA PRO A 76 8.70 -11.51 -5.25
C PRO A 76 8.68 -12.83 -5.99
N LYS A 77 9.13 -13.91 -5.34
CA LYS A 77 9.19 -15.24 -5.95
C LYS A 77 7.79 -15.80 -6.25
N TYR A 78 6.84 -15.47 -5.43
CA TYR A 78 5.45 -15.89 -5.53
C TYR A 78 4.56 -14.68 -5.67
N LYS A 79 3.48 -14.84 -6.40
CA LYS A 79 2.56 -13.76 -6.69
C LYS A 79 1.57 -13.54 -5.55
N THR A 80 1.29 -12.28 -5.30
CA THR A 80 0.20 -11.86 -4.43
C THR A 80 -0.61 -10.82 -5.15
N THR A 81 -1.93 -10.98 -5.15
CA THR A 81 -2.89 -9.98 -5.58
C THR A 81 -4.00 -9.86 -4.56
N ALA A 82 -4.68 -8.73 -4.55
CA ALA A 82 -5.81 -8.49 -3.67
C ALA A 82 -7.00 -7.91 -4.42
N LYS A 83 -8.18 -8.03 -3.83
CA LYS A 83 -9.42 -7.39 -4.27
C LYS A 83 -10.07 -6.71 -3.10
N MET A 84 -10.79 -5.63 -3.35
CA MET A 84 -11.55 -4.93 -2.31
C MET A 84 -12.98 -4.70 -2.78
N LEU A 85 -13.91 -4.90 -1.85
CA LEU A 85 -15.33 -4.62 -2.00
C LEU A 85 -15.83 -3.92 -0.73
N TRP A 86 -17.00 -3.34 -0.79
CA TRP A 86 -17.61 -2.72 0.38
C TRP A 86 -19.12 -2.85 0.37
N ASP A 87 -19.74 -2.71 1.53
CA ASP A 87 -21.18 -2.49 1.69
C ASP A 87 -21.42 -1.40 2.76
N ASP A 88 -22.62 -1.32 3.29
CA ASP A 88 -22.94 -0.26 4.27
C ASP A 88 -22.30 -0.51 5.64
N ASP A 89 -21.83 -1.72 5.90
CA ASP A 89 -21.33 -2.14 7.21
C ASP A 89 -19.82 -2.44 7.20
N PHE A 90 -19.25 -2.90 6.04
CA PHE A 90 -17.90 -3.44 5.99
C PHE A 90 -17.12 -3.03 4.74
N LEU A 91 -15.81 -2.92 4.91
CA LEU A 91 -14.81 -3.03 3.85
C LEU A 91 -14.31 -4.48 3.82
N TYR A 92 -14.39 -5.11 2.67
CA TYR A 92 -13.93 -6.47 2.44
C TYR A 92 -12.62 -6.45 1.68
N VAL A 93 -11.61 -7.13 2.20
CA VAL A 93 -10.32 -7.32 1.54
C VAL A 93 -10.10 -8.81 1.36
N GLY A 94 -9.96 -9.24 0.11
CA GLY A 94 -9.64 -10.61 -0.24
C GLY A 94 -8.31 -10.68 -0.96
N ALA A 95 -7.41 -11.56 -0.55
CA ALA A 95 -6.10 -11.72 -1.16
C ALA A 95 -5.87 -13.15 -1.63
N VAL A 96 -5.12 -13.28 -2.73
CA VAL A 96 -4.62 -14.56 -3.24
C VAL A 96 -3.10 -14.51 -3.18
N LEU A 97 -2.53 -15.36 -2.33
CA LEU A 97 -1.10 -15.51 -2.15
C LEU A 97 -0.68 -16.88 -2.72
N GLU A 98 0.22 -16.87 -3.71
CA GLU A 98 0.85 -18.11 -4.17
C GLU A 98 1.87 -18.56 -3.12
N GLU A 99 1.59 -19.66 -2.43
CA GLU A 99 2.50 -20.22 -1.41
C GLU A 99 2.49 -21.75 -1.46
N PRO A 100 3.56 -22.38 -1.97
CA PRO A 100 3.63 -23.84 -2.06
C PRO A 100 3.80 -24.53 -0.70
N ASN A 101 4.23 -23.80 0.34
CA ASN A 101 4.49 -24.33 1.67
C ASN A 101 3.86 -23.43 2.73
N VAL A 102 2.54 -23.45 2.83
CA VAL A 102 1.82 -22.69 3.85
C VAL A 102 2.28 -23.11 5.24
N VAL A 103 2.93 -22.20 5.94
CA VAL A 103 3.45 -22.41 7.30
C VAL A 103 3.06 -21.25 8.17
N ALA A 104 2.41 -21.56 9.31
CA ALA A 104 2.22 -20.63 10.39
C ALA A 104 2.45 -21.35 11.72
N LYS A 105 3.18 -20.73 12.63
CA LYS A 105 3.61 -21.30 13.91
C LYS A 105 3.04 -20.56 15.10
N LEU A 106 2.50 -19.38 14.89
CA LEU A 106 1.93 -18.53 15.93
C LEU A 106 0.42 -18.73 15.95
N PHE A 107 -0.11 -18.95 17.16
CA PHE A 107 -1.52 -19.31 17.37
C PHE A 107 -2.23 -18.38 18.38
N GLN A 108 -1.50 -17.45 18.99
CA GLN A 108 -2.06 -16.58 20.01
C GLN A 108 -2.30 -15.18 19.42
N ARG A 109 -3.53 -14.68 19.57
CA ARG A 109 -3.89 -13.31 19.20
C ARG A 109 -2.95 -12.30 19.89
N ASP A 110 -2.65 -11.22 19.20
CA ASP A 110 -1.76 -10.14 19.65
C ASP A 110 -0.30 -10.59 19.92
N THR A 111 0.07 -11.73 19.36
CA THR A 111 1.48 -12.08 19.20
C THR A 111 2.01 -11.39 17.95
N ILE A 112 3.28 -11.04 17.93
CA ILE A 112 3.96 -10.43 16.79
C ILE A 112 3.99 -11.44 15.63
N ILE A 113 2.95 -11.44 14.78
CA ILE A 113 2.72 -12.49 13.79
C ILE A 113 3.52 -12.31 12.50
N TYR A 114 4.11 -11.15 12.26
CA TYR A 114 5.02 -10.98 11.12
C TYR A 114 6.30 -11.86 11.19
N TYR A 115 6.49 -12.63 12.25
CA TYR A 115 7.48 -13.72 12.27
C TYR A 115 7.01 -14.99 11.54
N ASP A 116 5.71 -15.07 11.24
CA ASP A 116 5.15 -16.00 10.26
C ASP A 116 5.01 -15.30 8.89
N ASN A 117 4.55 -16.04 7.88
CA ASN A 117 4.01 -15.39 6.69
C ASN A 117 2.60 -14.89 7.02
N ASP A 118 2.33 -13.65 6.75
CA ASP A 118 1.07 -12.98 7.02
C ASP A 118 0.63 -12.09 5.87
N PHE A 119 -0.55 -11.54 5.99
CA PHE A 119 -1.10 -10.53 5.10
C PHE A 119 -1.51 -9.32 5.93
N GLU A 120 -1.02 -8.15 5.53
CA GLU A 120 -1.23 -6.91 6.26
C GLU A 120 -2.14 -5.96 5.49
N VAL A 121 -2.99 -5.25 6.22
CA VAL A 121 -3.85 -4.18 5.71
C VAL A 121 -3.66 -2.94 6.54
N PHE A 122 -3.22 -1.86 5.90
CA PHE A 122 -3.13 -0.54 6.52
C PHE A 122 -4.33 0.29 6.10
N ILE A 123 -4.99 0.92 7.07
CA ILE A 123 -6.17 1.76 6.83
C ILE A 123 -5.92 3.13 7.43
N ASP A 124 -5.72 4.11 6.56
CA ASP A 124 -5.56 5.52 6.89
C ASP A 124 -6.77 6.29 6.34
N PRO A 125 -7.74 6.65 7.19
CA PRO A 125 -9.02 7.18 6.71
C PRO A 125 -8.96 8.56 6.09
N ASP A 126 -7.99 9.40 6.45
CA ASP A 126 -7.84 10.77 5.99
C ASP A 126 -6.56 11.02 5.17
N ASN A 127 -5.75 9.97 4.97
CA ASN A 127 -4.57 9.97 4.12
C ASN A 127 -3.49 10.97 4.56
N ASP A 128 -3.32 11.14 5.86
CA ASP A 128 -2.29 12.02 6.42
C ASP A 128 -1.10 11.26 7.03
N ALA A 129 -1.12 9.93 6.97
CA ALA A 129 -0.16 8.99 7.54
C ALA A 129 -0.06 9.07 9.08
N HIS A 130 -1.14 9.49 9.74
CA HIS A 130 -1.24 9.52 11.20
C HIS A 130 -2.55 8.86 11.65
N ASN A 131 -2.56 8.31 12.85
CA ASN A 131 -3.75 7.67 13.45
C ASN A 131 -4.38 6.61 12.53
N TYR A 132 -3.55 5.81 11.88
CA TYR A 132 -3.95 4.74 10.99
C TYR A 132 -3.98 3.39 11.70
N PHE A 133 -4.69 2.44 11.11
CA PHE A 133 -4.77 1.07 11.60
C PHE A 133 -3.89 0.16 10.77
N GLU A 134 -3.30 -0.81 11.44
CA GLU A 134 -2.60 -1.95 10.85
C GLU A 134 -3.26 -3.22 11.35
N ILE A 135 -3.60 -4.10 10.42
CA ILE A 135 -4.24 -5.37 10.70
C ILE A 135 -3.44 -6.45 9.99
N GLU A 136 -2.87 -7.36 10.75
CA GLU A 136 -2.09 -8.48 10.24
C GLU A 136 -2.86 -9.78 10.47
N VAL A 137 -2.81 -10.70 9.53
CA VAL A 137 -3.40 -12.04 9.65
C VAL A 137 -2.49 -13.10 9.07
N ASN A 138 -2.17 -14.12 9.87
CA ASN A 138 -1.39 -15.27 9.39
C ASN A 138 -2.29 -16.42 8.90
N ALA A 139 -1.69 -17.47 8.36
CA ALA A 139 -2.41 -18.63 7.82
C ALA A 139 -3.16 -19.47 8.89
N ASN A 140 -2.94 -19.23 10.17
CA ASN A 140 -3.72 -19.81 11.27
C ASN A 140 -4.93 -18.94 11.65
N ASN A 141 -5.23 -17.89 10.89
CA ASN A 141 -6.27 -16.90 11.20
C ASN A 141 -6.04 -16.22 12.56
N VAL A 142 -4.78 -16.01 12.92
CA VAL A 142 -4.40 -15.23 14.09
C VAL A 142 -4.26 -13.79 13.68
N LEU A 143 -4.85 -12.90 14.47
CA LEU A 143 -4.84 -11.47 14.24
C LEU A 143 -3.85 -10.80 15.19
N PHE A 144 -3.13 -9.82 14.65
CA PHE A 144 -2.44 -8.79 15.37
C PHE A 144 -2.89 -7.45 14.79
N ASP A 145 -3.36 -6.56 15.62
CA ASP A 145 -3.88 -5.27 15.17
C ASP A 145 -3.34 -4.13 16.02
N LEU A 146 -3.01 -3.05 15.36
CA LEU A 146 -2.42 -1.86 15.94
C LEU A 146 -3.16 -0.61 15.50
N MET A 147 -3.12 0.40 16.35
CA MET A 147 -3.40 1.79 15.97
C MET A 147 -2.11 2.59 16.17
N LEU A 148 -1.63 3.18 15.09
CA LEU A 148 -0.39 3.93 15.07
C LEU A 148 -0.69 5.42 14.96
N ASP A 149 -0.10 6.20 15.87
CA ASP A 149 -0.22 7.67 15.87
C ASP A 149 0.64 8.32 14.76
N GLN A 150 1.68 7.64 14.32
CA GLN A 150 2.61 8.10 13.26
C GLN A 150 3.34 6.92 12.61
N PRO A 151 3.92 7.10 11.42
CA PRO A 151 4.70 6.05 10.77
C PRO A 151 5.85 5.53 11.62
N TYR A 152 6.18 4.26 11.44
CA TYR A 152 7.36 3.64 12.04
C TYR A 152 8.63 4.45 11.72
N ARG A 153 9.54 4.55 12.68
CA ARG A 153 10.82 5.27 12.54
C ARG A 153 12.00 4.32 12.61
#